data_668c601b0a2b2721ab339eff88fedef7
#
_entry.id   668c601b0a2b2721ab339eff88fedef7
#
_cell.length_a   1.000
_cell.length_b   1.000
_cell.length_c   1.000
_cell.angle_alpha   90.00
_cell.angle_beta   90.00
_cell.angle_gamma   90.00
#
_symmetry.space_group_name_H-M   'P 1'
#
loop_
_entity.id
_entity.type
_entity.pdbx_description
1 polymer ?
#
loop_
_entity_poly.entity_id
_entity_poly.type
_entity_poly.pdbx_seq_one_letter_code
_entity_poly.pdbx_strand_id
1 'polypeptide(L)'
;FFFQAEDGIRDDLVTGVQTCALPIYSQAKAAVGAMTQEESQEIIRKACPGPGGCGIAASFNTWGLAMEAIGLMLPASSSIPAVDPEKRAECRRVGAAMVNLLQRNIRPRDILTVAAFRNAAVTIAAAGGSTNGVLHILALAREAGVDFTLRDLQQIFRSTPVLASFAPRGPRTMVDLHHIGGTPVLMKHLLDNGLLDGSCLTVTGQTLAENLRDVPPPPAGQDLLVSRENCYKPFADMQVCFGNLAPEGIVFKVSSMKDPRFTGRAVCFDDPRDIVRAVEQRRITPGSVIILRYLGPVASGMPEVLIATAALAVPELDGKIAFLSDARVSGVSHGAIGVHCAPEAAVGGPIACEEDGDEISFDLLEGEIGRAHV
;
A
#
# COMPACT_ATOMS: atom_id res chain seq x y z
N PHE A 1 4.66 8.87 13.32
CA PHE A 1 4.55 10.10 12.51
C PHE A 1 3.13 10.69 12.53
N PHE A 2 2.06 9.87 12.47
CA PHE A 2 0.69 10.34 12.63
C PHE A 2 0.37 10.84 14.05
N PHE A 3 1.22 10.55 15.02
CA PHE A 3 0.96 10.82 16.44
C PHE A 3 1.89 11.87 17.08
N GLN A 4 2.87 12.38 16.35
CA GLN A 4 3.72 13.48 16.86
C GLN A 4 3.20 14.87 16.54
N ALA A 5 2.13 14.99 15.79
CA ALA A 5 1.60 16.27 15.35
C ALA A 5 0.10 16.34 15.62
N GLU A 6 -0.28 16.51 16.88
CA GLU A 6 -1.61 17.06 17.16
C GLU A 6 -1.79 18.40 16.44
N ASP A 7 -0.73 19.18 16.32
CA ASP A 7 -0.71 20.44 15.57
C ASP A 7 -0.59 20.22 14.05
N GLY A 8 0.25 19.28 13.56
CA GLY A 8 0.39 18.99 12.14
C GLY A 8 -0.83 18.33 11.49
N ILE A 9 -1.59 17.52 12.23
CA ILE A 9 -2.87 16.99 11.74
C ILE A 9 -3.89 18.11 11.52
N ARG A 10 -3.90 19.14 12.36
CA ARG A 10 -4.77 20.30 12.19
C ARG A 10 -4.38 21.13 10.98
N ASP A 11 -3.09 21.34 10.78
CA ASP A 11 -2.57 22.10 9.64
C ASP A 11 -2.77 21.38 8.31
N ASP A 12 -2.55 20.06 8.25
CA ASP A 12 -2.81 19.24 7.05
C ASP A 12 -4.30 19.22 6.68
N LEU A 13 -5.20 19.27 7.65
CA LEU A 13 -6.64 19.39 7.40
C LEU A 13 -7.02 20.78 6.84
N VAL A 14 -6.28 21.82 7.21
CA VAL A 14 -6.47 23.18 6.70
C VAL A 14 -5.87 23.34 5.31
N THR A 15 -4.84 22.58 4.96
CA THR A 15 -4.18 22.64 3.64
C THR A 15 -4.88 21.84 2.54
N GLY A 16 -6.01 21.19 2.82
CA GLY A 16 -6.82 20.49 1.82
C GLY A 16 -6.28 19.12 1.44
N VAL A 17 -5.34 18.55 2.17
CA VAL A 17 -4.90 17.17 1.98
C VAL A 17 -5.98 16.20 2.43
N GLN A 18 -6.59 15.48 1.48
CA GLN A 18 -7.60 14.48 1.78
C GLN A 18 -6.96 13.21 2.32
N THR A 19 -7.48 12.70 3.45
CA THR A 19 -7.15 11.38 3.94
C THR A 19 -8.37 10.69 4.53
N CYS A 20 -8.87 9.68 3.84
CA CYS A 20 -10.00 8.87 4.30
C CYS A 20 -9.69 8.02 5.55
N ALA A 21 -8.44 7.93 5.95
CA ALA A 21 -8.04 7.21 7.14
C ALA A 21 -8.29 8.00 8.43
N LEU A 22 -8.17 9.32 8.42
CA LEU A 22 -8.34 10.17 9.61
C LEU A 22 -9.69 9.98 10.32
N PRO A 23 -10.84 9.93 9.62
CA PRO A 23 -12.13 9.63 10.25
C PRO A 23 -12.13 8.33 11.04
N ILE A 24 -11.61 7.27 10.45
CA ILE A 24 -11.61 5.93 11.07
C ILE A 24 -10.67 5.90 12.28
N TYR A 25 -9.46 6.48 12.15
CA TYR A 25 -8.52 6.59 13.27
C TYR A 25 -9.08 7.44 14.41
N SER A 26 -9.74 8.57 14.11
CA SER A 26 -10.33 9.42 15.14
C SER A 26 -11.47 8.71 15.87
N GLN A 27 -12.31 7.97 15.15
CA GLN A 27 -13.38 7.16 15.75
C GLN A 27 -12.83 6.04 16.65
N ALA A 28 -11.79 5.32 16.19
CA ALA A 28 -11.14 4.28 16.97
C ALA A 28 -10.49 4.85 18.24
N LYS A 29 -9.81 6.00 18.15
CA LYS A 29 -9.24 6.70 19.31
C LYS A 29 -10.32 7.18 20.29
N ALA A 30 -11.43 7.69 19.79
CA ALA A 30 -12.54 8.09 20.64
C ALA A 30 -13.17 6.88 21.35
N ALA A 31 -13.28 5.74 20.66
CA ALA A 31 -13.81 4.50 21.25
C ALA A 31 -12.95 4.00 22.42
N VAL A 32 -11.61 4.10 22.32
CA VAL A 32 -10.69 3.67 23.40
C VAL A 32 -10.35 4.79 24.40
N GLY A 33 -11.05 5.94 24.34
CA GLY A 33 -10.85 7.06 25.26
C GLY A 33 -9.57 7.88 25.08
N ALA A 34 -8.86 7.69 23.95
CA ALA A 34 -7.64 8.43 23.62
C ALA A 34 -7.92 9.78 22.91
N MET A 35 -9.20 10.10 22.67
CA MET A 35 -9.69 11.34 22.04
C MET A 35 -11.14 11.57 22.47
N THR A 36 -11.60 12.82 22.53
CA THR A 36 -13.03 13.11 22.78
C THR A 36 -13.87 12.88 21.54
N GLN A 37 -15.19 12.68 21.73
CA GLN A 37 -16.13 12.54 20.61
C GLN A 37 -16.24 13.83 19.79
N GLU A 38 -16.15 14.99 20.42
CA GLU A 38 -16.18 16.29 19.75
C GLU A 38 -14.97 16.46 18.83
N GLU A 39 -13.77 16.14 19.29
CA GLU A 39 -12.53 16.18 18.48
C GLU A 39 -12.63 15.20 17.31
N SER A 40 -13.11 13.99 17.53
CA SER A 40 -13.32 13.01 16.46
C SER A 40 -14.29 13.53 15.39
N GLN A 41 -15.42 14.12 15.79
CA GLN A 41 -16.41 14.69 14.87
C GLN A 41 -15.85 15.89 14.08
N GLU A 42 -14.99 16.68 14.68
CA GLU A 42 -14.33 17.78 13.99
C GLU A 42 -13.36 17.29 12.91
N ILE A 43 -12.56 16.27 13.23
CA ILE A 43 -11.69 15.61 12.26
C ILE A 43 -12.50 15.03 11.10
N ILE A 44 -13.59 14.30 11.37
CA ILE A 44 -14.46 13.73 10.33
C ILE A 44 -14.98 14.80 9.39
N ARG A 45 -15.43 15.94 9.93
CA ARG A 45 -15.95 17.05 9.10
C ARG A 45 -14.91 17.68 8.18
N LYS A 46 -13.63 17.66 8.59
CA LYS A 46 -12.54 18.33 7.87
C LYS A 46 -11.71 17.38 6.99
N ALA A 47 -11.82 16.06 7.18
CA ALA A 47 -10.95 15.07 6.58
C ALA A 47 -11.05 14.95 5.04
N CYS A 48 -12.20 15.32 4.47
CA CYS A 48 -12.46 15.25 3.03
C CYS A 48 -12.98 16.58 2.51
N PRO A 49 -12.13 17.61 2.35
CA PRO A 49 -12.56 18.98 2.06
C PRO A 49 -13.02 19.21 0.62
N GLY A 50 -12.85 18.24 -0.28
CA GLY A 50 -13.19 18.38 -1.69
C GLY A 50 -13.22 17.07 -2.47
N PRO A 51 -13.41 17.08 -3.80
CA PRO A 51 -13.40 15.89 -4.64
C PRO A 51 -11.99 15.33 -4.84
N GLY A 52 -11.91 14.02 -5.11
CA GLY A 52 -10.66 13.30 -5.40
C GLY A 52 -10.41 12.14 -4.46
N GLY A 53 -9.31 11.40 -4.69
CA GLY A 53 -8.81 10.36 -3.80
C GLY A 53 -7.96 10.94 -2.67
N CYS A 54 -7.51 10.08 -1.73
CA CYS A 54 -6.58 10.54 -0.70
C CYS A 54 -5.26 11.02 -1.31
N GLY A 55 -4.65 12.07 -0.70
CA GLY A 55 -3.37 12.63 -1.13
C GLY A 55 -2.14 11.79 -0.78
N ILE A 56 -2.29 10.74 0.03
CA ILE A 56 -1.20 9.89 0.51
C ILE A 56 -0.97 8.66 -0.40
N ALA A 57 0.16 7.96 -0.26
CA ALA A 57 0.43 6.71 -0.99
C ALA A 57 -0.35 5.52 -0.39
N ALA A 58 -1.68 5.68 -0.29
CA ALA A 58 -2.62 4.62 0.05
C ALA A 58 -3.06 3.85 -1.21
N SER A 59 -4.13 3.06 -1.14
CA SER A 59 -4.55 2.15 -2.21
C SER A 59 -4.75 2.84 -3.55
N PHE A 60 -5.45 3.97 -3.56
CA PHE A 60 -5.77 4.72 -4.78
C PHE A 60 -4.51 5.18 -5.53
N ASN A 61 -3.63 5.91 -4.86
CA ASN A 61 -2.43 6.44 -5.50
C ASN A 61 -1.40 5.34 -5.82
N THR A 62 -1.28 4.31 -4.98
CA THR A 62 -0.46 3.13 -5.30
C THR A 62 -0.90 2.50 -6.60
N TRP A 63 -2.23 2.35 -6.80
CA TRP A 63 -2.75 1.78 -8.04
C TRP A 63 -2.57 2.74 -9.22
N GLY A 64 -2.75 4.04 -9.04
CA GLY A 64 -2.45 5.06 -10.06
C GLY A 64 -1.00 5.00 -10.54
N LEU A 65 -0.04 4.95 -9.60
CA LEU A 65 1.39 4.79 -9.91
C LEU A 65 1.67 3.48 -10.68
N ALA A 66 1.06 2.37 -10.25
CA ALA A 66 1.20 1.07 -10.92
C ALA A 66 0.66 1.12 -12.35
N MET A 67 -0.54 1.70 -12.56
CA MET A 67 -1.18 1.77 -13.87
C MET A 67 -0.42 2.66 -14.86
N GLU A 68 0.23 3.71 -14.38
CA GLU A 68 1.08 4.56 -15.22
C GLU A 68 2.39 3.85 -15.56
N ALA A 69 3.02 3.17 -14.59
CA ALA A 69 4.26 2.43 -14.79
C ALA A 69 4.09 1.18 -15.68
N ILE A 70 2.92 0.52 -15.63
CA ILE A 70 2.58 -0.61 -16.52
C ILE A 70 2.30 -0.15 -17.96
N GLY A 71 2.07 1.16 -18.16
CA GLY A 71 1.81 1.75 -19.46
C GLY A 71 0.35 1.90 -19.86
N LEU A 72 -0.62 1.66 -18.92
CA LEU A 72 -2.06 1.77 -19.19
C LEU A 72 -2.69 3.13 -18.87
N MET A 73 -1.89 4.10 -18.40
CA MET A 73 -2.30 5.49 -18.22
C MET A 73 -1.38 6.42 -19.00
N LEU A 74 -1.90 7.60 -19.37
CA LEU A 74 -1.07 8.65 -19.96
C LEU A 74 -0.07 9.19 -18.93
N PRO A 75 1.12 9.64 -19.37
CA PRO A 75 2.09 10.27 -18.47
C PRO A 75 1.49 11.41 -17.65
N ALA A 76 1.80 11.45 -16.36
CA ALA A 76 1.32 12.35 -15.31
C ALA A 76 -0.14 12.18 -14.87
N SER A 77 -0.96 11.35 -15.55
CA SER A 77 -2.38 11.18 -15.23
C SER A 77 -2.66 10.83 -13.77
N SER A 78 -1.81 9.99 -13.16
CA SER A 78 -2.01 9.52 -11.78
C SER A 78 -1.69 10.57 -10.72
N SER A 79 -0.90 11.60 -11.05
CA SER A 79 -0.44 12.62 -10.09
C SER A 79 -1.16 13.96 -10.22
N ILE A 80 -1.92 14.21 -11.29
CA ILE A 80 -2.71 15.46 -11.46
C ILE A 80 -3.84 15.46 -10.45
N PRO A 81 -3.93 16.46 -9.53
CA PRO A 81 -5.02 16.55 -8.56
C PRO A 81 -6.38 16.68 -9.25
N ALA A 82 -7.42 16.07 -8.66
CA ALA A 82 -8.77 16.06 -9.24
C ALA A 82 -9.37 17.46 -9.43
N VAL A 83 -8.96 18.42 -8.60
CA VAL A 83 -9.42 19.82 -8.64
C VAL A 83 -8.59 20.70 -9.57
N ASP A 84 -7.45 20.21 -10.07
CA ASP A 84 -6.60 20.97 -10.97
C ASP A 84 -7.26 21.15 -12.34
N PRO A 85 -7.25 22.38 -12.91
CA PRO A 85 -7.74 22.61 -14.26
C PRO A 85 -7.11 21.72 -15.33
N GLU A 86 -5.85 21.29 -15.15
CA GLU A 86 -5.14 20.38 -16.03
C GLU A 86 -5.84 19.01 -16.12
N LYS A 87 -6.54 18.56 -15.07
CA LYS A 87 -7.28 17.29 -15.07
C LYS A 87 -8.34 17.24 -16.17
N ARG A 88 -9.01 18.35 -16.46
CA ARG A 88 -9.96 18.43 -17.59
C ARG A 88 -9.27 18.34 -18.96
N ALA A 89 -8.08 18.93 -19.09
CA ALA A 89 -7.30 18.81 -20.31
C ALA A 89 -6.77 17.38 -20.50
N GLU A 90 -6.35 16.75 -19.42
CA GLU A 90 -5.92 15.33 -19.41
C GLU A 90 -7.06 14.41 -19.87
N CYS A 91 -8.28 14.57 -19.38
CA CYS A 91 -9.43 13.78 -19.84
C CYS A 91 -9.68 13.88 -21.36
N ARG A 92 -9.42 15.06 -21.98
CA ARG A 92 -9.49 15.20 -23.45
C ARG A 92 -8.35 14.44 -24.14
N ARG A 93 -7.13 14.48 -23.58
CA ARG A 93 -5.98 13.71 -24.10
C ARG A 93 -6.24 12.21 -24.07
N VAL A 94 -6.94 11.71 -23.04
CA VAL A 94 -7.36 10.29 -22.97
C VAL A 94 -8.20 9.90 -24.17
N GLY A 95 -9.21 10.74 -24.54
CA GLY A 95 -10.02 10.49 -25.74
C GLY A 95 -9.20 10.41 -27.02
N ALA A 96 -8.24 11.33 -27.21
CA ALA A 96 -7.34 11.32 -28.37
C ALA A 96 -6.41 10.08 -28.37
N ALA A 97 -5.92 9.67 -27.19
CA ALA A 97 -5.10 8.46 -27.04
C ALA A 97 -5.88 7.20 -27.42
N MET A 98 -7.16 7.09 -27.04
CA MET A 98 -8.02 5.97 -27.42
C MET A 98 -8.18 5.87 -28.95
N VAL A 99 -8.38 6.98 -29.63
CA VAL A 99 -8.45 7.00 -31.10
C VAL A 99 -7.12 6.52 -31.72
N ASN A 100 -5.98 7.01 -31.20
CA ASN A 100 -4.66 6.59 -31.66
C ASN A 100 -4.43 5.07 -31.46
N LEU A 101 -4.81 4.52 -30.31
CA LEU A 101 -4.71 3.10 -30.04
C LEU A 101 -5.52 2.25 -31.04
N LEU A 102 -6.75 2.68 -31.32
CA LEU A 102 -7.61 2.01 -32.30
C LEU A 102 -7.00 2.05 -33.70
N GLN A 103 -6.51 3.22 -34.15
CA GLN A 103 -5.87 3.38 -35.47
C GLN A 103 -4.62 2.54 -35.63
N ARG A 104 -3.84 2.39 -34.55
CA ARG A 104 -2.60 1.59 -34.53
C ARG A 104 -2.84 0.13 -34.16
N ASN A 105 -4.09 -0.28 -33.88
CA ASN A 105 -4.45 -1.60 -33.42
C ASN A 105 -3.65 -2.07 -32.20
N ILE A 106 -3.37 -1.15 -31.25
CA ILE A 106 -2.69 -1.47 -29.99
C ILE A 106 -3.77 -1.87 -28.96
N ARG A 107 -3.66 -3.09 -28.45
CA ARG A 107 -4.59 -3.66 -27.46
C ARG A 107 -3.95 -3.66 -26.08
N PRO A 108 -4.73 -3.70 -24.99
CA PRO A 108 -4.18 -3.82 -23.64
C PRO A 108 -3.18 -4.97 -23.48
N ARG A 109 -3.42 -6.11 -24.13
CA ARG A 109 -2.54 -7.30 -24.07
C ARG A 109 -1.21 -7.10 -24.82
N ASP A 110 -1.10 -6.13 -25.70
CA ASP A 110 0.17 -5.78 -26.34
C ASP A 110 1.05 -4.95 -25.40
N ILE A 111 0.46 -4.30 -24.39
CA ILE A 111 1.13 -3.50 -23.35
C ILE A 111 1.44 -4.37 -22.13
N LEU A 112 0.49 -5.23 -21.71
CA LEU A 112 0.57 -6.04 -20.50
C LEU A 112 1.55 -7.22 -20.68
N THR A 113 2.82 -6.96 -20.48
CA THR A 113 3.90 -7.95 -20.52
C THR A 113 4.46 -8.20 -19.12
N VAL A 114 5.21 -9.29 -18.92
CA VAL A 114 5.93 -9.55 -17.65
C VAL A 114 6.79 -8.36 -17.25
N ALA A 115 7.50 -7.75 -18.20
CA ALA A 115 8.33 -6.56 -17.95
C ALA A 115 7.50 -5.36 -17.47
N ALA A 116 6.32 -5.13 -18.06
CA ALA A 116 5.41 -4.07 -17.64
C ALA A 116 4.88 -4.30 -16.21
N PHE A 117 4.53 -5.55 -15.85
CA PHE A 117 4.15 -5.89 -14.48
C PHE A 117 5.31 -5.71 -13.50
N ARG A 118 6.54 -6.03 -13.89
CA ARG A 118 7.74 -5.74 -13.08
C ARG A 118 7.91 -4.25 -12.85
N ASN A 119 7.74 -3.42 -13.87
CA ASN A 119 7.78 -1.95 -13.74
C ASN A 119 6.75 -1.45 -12.73
N ALA A 120 5.50 -1.93 -12.80
CA ALA A 120 4.46 -1.58 -11.84
C ALA A 120 4.86 -1.96 -10.41
N ALA A 121 5.33 -3.21 -10.22
CA ALA A 121 5.74 -3.71 -8.90
C ALA A 121 6.92 -2.93 -8.31
N VAL A 122 7.94 -2.63 -9.13
CA VAL A 122 9.09 -1.80 -8.74
C VAL A 122 8.65 -0.39 -8.35
N THR A 123 7.76 0.21 -9.14
CA THR A 123 7.30 1.59 -8.87
C THR A 123 6.55 1.69 -7.55
N ILE A 124 5.62 0.77 -7.27
CA ILE A 124 4.91 0.78 -5.98
C ILE A 124 5.83 0.43 -4.81
N ALA A 125 6.82 -0.43 -5.02
CA ALA A 125 7.81 -0.79 -4.01
C ALA A 125 8.69 0.42 -3.64
N ALA A 126 9.23 1.11 -4.63
CA ALA A 126 10.07 2.30 -4.46
C ALA A 126 9.31 3.48 -3.85
N ALA A 127 8.00 3.57 -4.11
CA ALA A 127 7.12 4.58 -3.52
C ALA A 127 6.65 4.26 -2.09
N GLY A 128 6.90 3.07 -1.56
CA GLY A 128 6.38 2.66 -0.24
C GLY A 128 4.86 2.47 -0.23
N GLY A 129 4.31 1.90 -1.30
CA GLY A 129 2.88 1.79 -1.55
C GLY A 129 2.09 0.86 -0.62
N SER A 130 0.82 0.67 -0.96
CA SER A 130 -0.14 -0.16 -0.22
C SER A 130 -0.11 -1.62 -0.67
N THR A 131 -0.33 -2.54 0.27
CA THR A 131 -0.51 -3.99 0.00
C THR A 131 -1.64 -4.28 -0.99
N ASN A 132 -2.65 -3.42 -1.09
CA ASN A 132 -3.72 -3.55 -2.09
C ASN A 132 -3.20 -3.54 -3.54
N GLY A 133 -2.05 -2.90 -3.81
CA GLY A 133 -1.38 -2.95 -5.11
C GLY A 133 -0.98 -4.36 -5.52
N VAL A 134 -0.56 -5.20 -4.56
CA VAL A 134 -0.22 -6.62 -4.78
C VAL A 134 -1.44 -7.38 -5.29
N LEU A 135 -2.57 -7.23 -4.60
CA LEU A 135 -3.83 -7.89 -4.98
C LEU A 135 -4.24 -7.54 -6.43
N HIS A 136 -4.20 -6.24 -6.74
CA HIS A 136 -4.64 -5.75 -8.06
C HIS A 136 -3.67 -6.12 -9.19
N ILE A 137 -2.36 -6.09 -8.95
CA ILE A 137 -1.34 -6.51 -9.93
C ILE A 137 -1.55 -7.97 -10.30
N LEU A 138 -1.71 -8.87 -9.32
CA LEU A 138 -1.92 -10.30 -9.58
C LEU A 138 -3.25 -10.58 -10.28
N ALA A 139 -4.32 -9.88 -9.90
CA ALA A 139 -5.62 -10.00 -10.56
C ALA A 139 -5.55 -9.58 -12.04
N LEU A 140 -4.88 -8.45 -12.32
CA LEU A 140 -4.69 -7.96 -13.69
C LEU A 140 -3.80 -8.90 -14.50
N ALA A 141 -2.72 -9.43 -13.94
CA ALA A 141 -1.84 -10.37 -14.60
C ALA A 141 -2.60 -11.66 -15.02
N ARG A 142 -3.40 -12.20 -14.09
CA ARG A 142 -4.24 -13.35 -14.33
C ARG A 142 -5.25 -13.11 -15.47
N GLU A 143 -5.96 -11.97 -15.43
CA GLU A 143 -6.93 -11.58 -16.47
C GLU A 143 -6.27 -11.39 -17.84
N ALA A 144 -5.06 -10.80 -17.85
CA ALA A 144 -4.28 -10.62 -19.06
C ALA A 144 -3.70 -11.95 -19.62
N GLY A 145 -3.66 -13.01 -18.83
CA GLY A 145 -3.02 -14.29 -19.16
C GLY A 145 -1.48 -14.20 -19.10
N VAL A 146 -0.95 -13.32 -18.25
CA VAL A 146 0.49 -13.14 -18.04
C VAL A 146 0.94 -13.94 -16.82
N ASP A 147 1.97 -14.75 -17.00
CA ASP A 147 2.57 -15.52 -15.91
C ASP A 147 3.41 -14.60 -15.02
N PHE A 148 2.75 -14.00 -14.04
CA PHE A 148 3.34 -13.12 -13.03
C PHE A 148 2.73 -13.45 -11.68
N THR A 149 3.57 -13.83 -10.72
CA THR A 149 3.17 -14.51 -9.50
C THR A 149 3.51 -13.73 -8.24
N LEU A 150 3.00 -14.18 -7.09
CA LEU A 150 3.37 -13.65 -5.79
C LEU A 150 4.88 -13.86 -5.47
N ARG A 151 5.51 -14.89 -6.04
CA ARG A 151 6.96 -15.11 -5.90
C ARG A 151 7.79 -14.10 -6.70
N ASP A 152 7.31 -13.66 -7.85
CA ASP A 152 7.96 -12.55 -8.57
C ASP A 152 7.90 -11.27 -7.75
N LEU A 153 6.76 -10.97 -7.14
CA LEU A 153 6.62 -9.83 -6.23
C LEU A 153 7.54 -9.94 -5.02
N GLN A 154 7.69 -11.13 -4.42
CA GLN A 154 8.63 -11.36 -3.33
C GLN A 154 10.06 -10.98 -3.72
N GLN A 155 10.53 -11.43 -4.87
CA GLN A 155 11.88 -11.11 -5.37
C GLN A 155 12.05 -9.61 -5.63
N ILE A 156 11.05 -8.98 -6.27
CA ILE A 156 11.08 -7.54 -6.56
C ILE A 156 11.12 -6.73 -5.26
N PHE A 157 10.27 -7.04 -4.28
CA PHE A 157 10.19 -6.30 -3.03
C PHE A 157 11.46 -6.42 -2.18
N ARG A 158 12.12 -7.56 -2.21
CA ARG A 158 13.41 -7.78 -1.54
C ARG A 158 14.56 -6.96 -2.15
N SER A 159 14.51 -6.70 -3.45
CA SER A 159 15.61 -6.06 -4.19
C SER A 159 15.36 -4.58 -4.52
N THR A 160 14.13 -4.08 -4.32
CA THR A 160 13.78 -2.70 -4.65
C THR A 160 13.86 -1.80 -3.42
N PRO A 161 14.76 -0.80 -3.41
CA PRO A 161 14.85 0.15 -2.31
C PRO A 161 13.66 1.09 -2.30
N VAL A 162 13.30 1.61 -1.11
CA VAL A 162 12.33 2.70 -0.97
C VAL A 162 13.04 4.03 -1.23
N LEU A 163 12.61 4.73 -2.27
CA LEU A 163 13.24 5.95 -2.77
C LEU A 163 12.35 7.20 -2.63
N ALA A 164 11.09 7.04 -2.20
CA ALA A 164 10.17 8.17 -2.06
C ALA A 164 9.66 8.33 -0.61
N SER A 165 9.45 9.58 -0.20
CA SER A 165 9.03 9.97 1.16
C SER A 165 7.53 10.30 1.22
N PHE A 166 6.69 9.43 0.66
CA PHE A 166 5.24 9.63 0.74
C PHE A 166 4.65 9.29 2.11
N ALA A 167 3.64 10.05 2.54
CA ALA A 167 2.79 9.66 3.65
C ALA A 167 2.05 8.33 3.34
N PRO A 168 1.87 7.45 4.31
CA PRO A 168 2.11 7.62 5.76
C PRO A 168 3.55 7.38 6.23
N ARG A 169 4.48 6.96 5.37
CA ARG A 169 5.88 6.73 5.72
C ARG A 169 6.63 8.05 5.99
N GLY A 170 6.52 8.99 5.07
CA GLY A 170 7.15 10.30 5.12
C GLY A 170 6.10 11.42 5.09
N PRO A 171 6.53 12.68 5.04
CA PRO A 171 5.60 13.82 5.14
C PRO A 171 4.98 14.23 3.81
N ARG A 172 5.43 13.69 2.67
CA ARG A 172 5.05 14.17 1.35
C ARG A 172 3.81 13.46 0.80
N THR A 173 3.10 14.16 -0.10
CA THR A 173 1.85 13.70 -0.71
C THR A 173 1.98 13.57 -2.24
N MET A 174 0.95 13.07 -2.89
CA MET A 174 0.90 13.02 -4.35
C MET A 174 0.81 14.43 -4.98
N VAL A 175 0.32 15.41 -4.23
CA VAL A 175 0.34 16.83 -4.68
C VAL A 175 1.76 17.35 -4.72
N ASP A 176 2.61 16.97 -3.73
CA ASP A 176 4.03 17.31 -3.76
C ASP A 176 4.73 16.69 -4.97
N LEU A 177 4.39 15.43 -5.31
CA LEU A 177 4.89 14.80 -6.54
C LEU A 177 4.45 15.56 -7.78
N HIS A 178 3.17 15.95 -7.87
CA HIS A 178 2.66 16.75 -8.99
C HIS A 178 3.48 18.04 -9.17
N HIS A 179 3.76 18.76 -8.09
CA HIS A 179 4.51 20.01 -8.11
C HIS A 179 5.95 19.88 -8.60
N ILE A 180 6.59 18.72 -8.43
CA ILE A 180 7.95 18.47 -8.94
C ILE A 180 8.00 17.84 -10.34
N GLY A 181 6.84 17.72 -11.01
CA GLY A 181 6.73 17.18 -12.37
C GLY A 181 5.97 15.85 -12.48
N GLY A 182 5.35 15.40 -11.41
CA GLY A 182 4.41 14.27 -11.40
C GLY A 182 5.07 12.90 -11.47
N THR A 183 4.25 11.90 -11.70
CA THR A 183 4.68 10.49 -11.85
C THR A 183 5.77 10.30 -12.89
N PRO A 184 5.82 11.05 -14.02
CA PRO A 184 6.94 10.94 -14.97
C PRO A 184 8.31 11.20 -14.34
N VAL A 185 8.43 12.17 -13.42
CA VAL A 185 9.71 12.44 -12.72
C VAL A 185 10.10 11.28 -11.82
N LEU A 186 9.14 10.66 -11.10
CA LEU A 186 9.40 9.45 -10.32
C LEU A 186 9.86 8.30 -11.25
N MET A 187 9.14 8.02 -12.35
CA MET A 187 9.50 6.94 -13.27
C MET A 187 10.84 7.21 -13.96
N LYS A 188 11.12 8.46 -14.34
CA LYS A 188 12.43 8.83 -14.91
C LYS A 188 13.56 8.58 -13.91
N HIS A 189 13.35 8.97 -12.66
CA HIS A 189 14.30 8.70 -11.57
C HIS A 189 14.55 7.19 -11.40
N LEU A 190 13.51 6.36 -11.42
CA LEU A 190 13.65 4.90 -11.33
C LEU A 190 14.33 4.30 -12.56
N LEU A 191 14.02 4.79 -13.77
CA LEU A 191 14.63 4.35 -15.02
C LEU A 191 16.14 4.68 -15.05
N ASP A 192 16.52 5.89 -14.66
CA ASP A 192 17.92 6.32 -14.62
C ASP A 192 18.76 5.55 -13.58
N ASN A 193 18.09 5.02 -12.53
CA ASN A 193 18.70 4.13 -11.56
C ASN A 193 18.70 2.64 -12.00
N GLY A 194 18.29 2.34 -13.23
CA GLY A 194 18.29 0.98 -13.79
C GLY A 194 17.25 0.05 -13.15
N LEU A 195 16.20 0.60 -12.56
CA LEU A 195 15.16 -0.16 -11.86
C LEU A 195 13.98 -0.50 -12.77
N LEU A 196 13.73 0.26 -13.86
CA LEU A 196 12.65 0.02 -14.80
C LEU A 196 13.16 -0.45 -16.17
N ASP A 197 12.33 -1.22 -16.88
CA ASP A 197 12.51 -1.56 -18.28
C ASP A 197 11.84 -0.50 -19.15
N GLY A 198 12.67 0.35 -19.78
CA GLY A 198 12.23 1.43 -20.64
C GLY A 198 11.66 0.98 -22.00
N SER A 199 11.82 -0.29 -22.38
CA SER A 199 11.34 -0.82 -23.67
C SER A 199 9.85 -1.14 -23.70
N CYS A 200 9.17 -1.16 -22.54
CA CYS A 200 7.77 -1.48 -22.42
C CYS A 200 6.89 -0.51 -23.21
N LEU A 201 5.99 -1.03 -24.04
CA LEU A 201 4.99 -0.25 -24.79
C LEU A 201 3.97 0.37 -23.86
N THR A 202 3.46 1.55 -24.21
CA THR A 202 2.44 2.26 -23.42
C THR A 202 1.25 2.70 -24.28
N VAL A 203 0.19 3.20 -23.62
CA VAL A 203 -1.02 3.72 -24.29
C VAL A 203 -0.77 4.94 -25.19
N THR A 204 0.39 5.57 -25.12
CA THR A 204 0.78 6.61 -26.09
C THR A 204 1.16 6.01 -27.44
N GLY A 205 1.39 4.71 -27.50
CA GLY A 205 1.97 4.01 -28.63
C GLY A 205 3.49 4.16 -28.75
N GLN A 206 4.11 4.73 -27.73
CA GLN A 206 5.57 4.84 -27.54
C GLN A 206 6.00 3.95 -26.38
N THR A 207 7.30 3.68 -26.29
CA THR A 207 7.89 3.00 -25.15
C THR A 207 7.93 3.91 -23.92
N LEU A 208 8.11 3.31 -22.74
CA LEU A 208 8.30 4.05 -21.49
C LEU A 208 9.50 5.00 -21.58
N ALA A 209 10.64 4.54 -22.12
CA ALA A 209 11.84 5.36 -22.28
C ALA A 209 11.61 6.54 -23.23
N GLU A 210 10.85 6.35 -24.33
CA GLU A 210 10.49 7.42 -25.24
C GLU A 210 9.61 8.49 -24.59
N ASN A 211 8.61 8.07 -23.79
CA ASN A 211 7.75 8.98 -23.03
C ASN A 211 8.54 9.78 -21.97
N LEU A 212 9.61 9.20 -21.44
CA LEU A 212 10.40 9.82 -20.36
C LEU A 212 11.65 10.56 -20.86
N ARG A 213 11.92 10.59 -22.18
CA ARG A 213 13.15 11.14 -22.76
C ARG A 213 13.40 12.59 -22.33
N ASP A 214 12.39 13.41 -22.42
CA ASP A 214 12.48 14.86 -22.20
C ASP A 214 12.02 15.25 -20.77
N VAL A 215 11.76 14.28 -19.90
CA VAL A 215 11.39 14.52 -18.51
C VAL A 215 12.63 14.94 -17.73
N PRO A 216 12.62 16.10 -17.05
CA PRO A 216 13.76 16.56 -16.27
C PRO A 216 13.99 15.66 -15.05
N PRO A 217 15.23 15.63 -14.53
CA PRO A 217 15.49 15.00 -13.24
C PRO A 217 14.73 15.72 -12.11
N PRO A 218 14.59 15.08 -10.93
CA PRO A 218 13.98 15.74 -9.79
C PRO A 218 14.65 17.08 -9.49
N PRO A 219 13.89 18.16 -9.20
CA PRO A 219 14.46 19.48 -8.91
C PRO A 219 15.45 19.45 -7.75
N ALA A 220 16.48 20.29 -7.83
CA ALA A 220 17.44 20.43 -6.73
C ALA A 220 16.75 20.95 -5.45
N GLY A 221 17.11 20.39 -4.30
CA GLY A 221 16.56 20.80 -2.99
C GLY A 221 15.20 20.19 -2.63
N GLN A 222 14.60 19.38 -3.51
CA GLN A 222 13.43 18.58 -3.12
C GLN A 222 13.85 17.42 -2.19
N ASP A 223 12.95 16.96 -1.32
CA ASP A 223 13.16 15.89 -0.34
C ASP A 223 12.18 14.73 -0.46
N LEU A 224 11.38 14.71 -1.55
CA LEU A 224 10.44 13.63 -1.83
C LEU A 224 11.17 12.40 -2.39
N LEU A 225 12.07 12.59 -3.36
CA LEU A 225 12.81 11.51 -4.03
C LEU A 225 14.29 11.56 -3.63
N VAL A 226 14.83 10.43 -3.23
CA VAL A 226 16.23 10.28 -2.83
C VAL A 226 16.98 9.36 -3.80
N SER A 227 18.30 9.49 -3.85
CA SER A 227 19.15 8.59 -4.63
C SER A 227 19.17 7.18 -4.03
N ARG A 228 19.61 6.21 -4.81
CA ARG A 228 19.71 4.81 -4.36
C ARG A 228 20.66 4.65 -3.17
N GLU A 229 21.74 5.43 -3.12
CA GLU A 229 22.71 5.42 -2.03
C GLU A 229 22.12 5.96 -0.72
N ASN A 230 21.15 6.86 -0.83
CA ASN A 230 20.46 7.49 0.31
C ASN A 230 19.05 6.92 0.54
N CYS A 231 18.76 5.72 0.05
CA CYS A 231 17.44 5.12 0.16
C CYS A 231 16.96 5.03 1.61
N TYR A 232 15.66 5.19 1.82
CA TYR A 232 15.03 5.08 3.14
C TYR A 232 15.11 3.66 3.70
N LYS A 233 15.03 2.65 2.83
CA LYS A 233 15.27 1.22 3.12
C LYS A 233 15.87 0.56 1.88
N PRO A 234 16.74 -0.44 2.05
CA PRO A 234 17.30 -1.20 0.92
C PRO A 234 16.32 -2.19 0.28
N PHE A 235 15.14 -2.37 0.85
CA PHE A 235 14.05 -3.23 0.39
C PHE A 235 12.70 -2.53 0.58
N ALA A 236 11.65 -3.01 -0.11
CA ALA A 236 10.33 -2.41 -0.08
C ALA A 236 9.66 -2.47 1.31
N ASP A 237 8.75 -1.53 1.57
CA ASP A 237 7.88 -1.53 2.76
C ASP A 237 6.82 -2.64 2.74
N MET A 238 6.72 -3.38 1.63
CA MET A 238 5.92 -4.58 1.50
C MET A 238 6.84 -5.79 1.38
N GLN A 239 6.56 -6.87 2.11
CA GLN A 239 7.27 -8.13 2.01
C GLN A 239 6.28 -9.27 1.86
N VAL A 240 6.69 -10.34 1.17
CA VAL A 240 5.87 -11.54 0.99
C VAL A 240 6.53 -12.69 1.74
N CYS A 241 5.74 -13.39 2.55
CA CYS A 241 6.18 -14.58 3.27
C CYS A 241 5.35 -15.80 2.86
N PHE A 242 5.98 -16.98 2.97
CA PHE A 242 5.37 -18.28 2.77
C PHE A 242 5.69 -19.17 3.97
N GLY A 243 4.89 -20.18 4.22
CA GLY A 243 5.14 -21.14 5.28
C GLY A 243 3.91 -21.95 5.68
N ASN A 244 3.99 -22.69 6.78
CA ASN A 244 2.91 -23.59 7.18
C ASN A 244 1.60 -22.86 7.57
N LEU A 245 1.67 -21.57 7.97
CA LEU A 245 0.50 -20.75 8.22
C LEU A 245 -0.10 -20.17 6.93
N ALA A 246 0.73 -19.87 5.95
CA ALA A 246 0.33 -19.27 4.68
C ALA A 246 1.07 -19.95 3.51
N PRO A 247 0.71 -21.20 3.13
CA PRO A 247 1.41 -21.93 2.08
C PRO A 247 1.30 -21.29 0.69
N GLU A 248 0.23 -20.56 0.42
CA GLU A 248 0.06 -19.79 -0.82
C GLU A 248 0.50 -18.33 -0.68
N GLY A 249 0.95 -17.93 0.52
CA GLY A 249 1.57 -16.65 0.82
C GLY A 249 0.74 -15.70 1.66
N ILE A 250 1.42 -14.73 2.21
CA ILE A 250 0.89 -13.59 2.97
C ILE A 250 1.72 -12.35 2.66
N VAL A 251 1.08 -11.19 2.62
CA VAL A 251 1.73 -9.91 2.33
C VAL A 251 1.85 -9.07 3.59
N PHE A 252 3.07 -8.74 3.97
CA PHE A 252 3.33 -7.87 5.12
C PHE A 252 3.54 -6.42 4.70
N LYS A 253 3.00 -5.50 5.49
CA LYS A 253 3.41 -4.11 5.52
C LYS A 253 4.36 -3.89 6.68
N VAL A 254 5.55 -3.35 6.38
CA VAL A 254 6.69 -3.29 7.33
C VAL A 254 7.27 -1.88 7.47
N SER A 255 6.50 -0.87 7.10
CA SER A 255 6.96 0.52 7.10
C SER A 255 7.41 1.03 8.47
N SER A 256 6.79 0.57 9.56
CA SER A 256 7.07 0.98 10.94
C SER A 256 7.84 -0.06 11.77
N MET A 257 8.15 -1.23 11.20
CA MET A 257 8.92 -2.26 11.93
C MET A 257 10.40 -1.90 12.02
N LYS A 258 10.96 -2.05 13.22
CA LYS A 258 12.41 -1.91 13.48
C LYS A 258 13.14 -3.25 13.31
N ASP A 259 12.56 -4.34 13.81
CA ASP A 259 13.06 -5.71 13.63
C ASP A 259 12.23 -6.40 12.55
N PRO A 260 12.84 -7.02 11.53
CA PRO A 260 12.12 -7.78 10.51
C PRO A 260 11.56 -9.11 11.02
N ARG A 261 11.84 -9.50 12.25
CA ARG A 261 11.41 -10.74 12.90
C ARG A 261 10.44 -10.46 14.02
N PHE A 262 9.50 -11.37 14.20
CA PHE A 262 8.57 -11.34 15.32
C PHE A 262 8.20 -12.76 15.72
N THR A 263 8.10 -12.99 17.03
CA THR A 263 7.54 -14.22 17.62
C THR A 263 6.60 -13.81 18.72
N GLY A 264 5.40 -14.40 18.77
CA GLY A 264 4.41 -14.08 19.78
C GLY A 264 3.32 -15.12 19.91
N ARG A 265 2.43 -14.89 20.87
CA ARG A 265 1.28 -15.78 21.14
C ARG A 265 0.05 -15.28 20.38
N ALA A 266 -0.64 -16.20 19.71
CA ALA A 266 -1.87 -15.92 19.00
C ALA A 266 -2.98 -15.49 19.94
N VAL A 267 -3.78 -14.51 19.47
CA VAL A 267 -5.10 -14.14 20.01
C VAL A 267 -6.03 -14.06 18.82
N CYS A 268 -6.99 -15.01 18.75
CA CYS A 268 -7.80 -15.24 17.57
C CYS A 268 -9.16 -14.54 17.65
N PHE A 269 -9.58 -13.98 16.52
CA PHE A 269 -10.85 -13.28 16.36
C PHE A 269 -11.48 -13.62 15.00
N ASP A 270 -12.81 -13.74 14.98
CA ASP A 270 -13.60 -13.95 13.76
C ASP A 270 -14.46 -12.72 13.41
N ASP A 271 -14.45 -11.68 14.27
CA ASP A 271 -15.14 -10.41 14.06
C ASP A 271 -14.21 -9.23 14.43
N PRO A 272 -14.00 -8.25 13.53
CA PRO A 272 -13.14 -7.10 13.81
C PRO A 272 -13.63 -6.24 15.01
N ARG A 273 -14.94 -6.28 15.34
CA ARG A 273 -15.51 -5.57 16.49
C ARG A 273 -15.07 -6.17 17.84
N ASP A 274 -14.74 -7.45 17.86
CA ASP A 274 -14.25 -8.12 19.08
C ASP A 274 -12.82 -7.70 19.40
N ILE A 275 -12.02 -7.32 18.41
CA ILE A 275 -10.70 -6.71 18.61
C ILE A 275 -10.85 -5.37 19.33
N VAL A 276 -11.77 -4.50 18.88
CA VAL A 276 -12.03 -3.21 19.54
C VAL A 276 -12.38 -3.43 21.02
N ARG A 277 -13.32 -4.34 21.31
CA ARG A 277 -13.69 -4.71 22.68
C ARG A 277 -12.53 -5.28 23.50
N ALA A 278 -11.68 -6.10 22.87
CA ALA A 278 -10.52 -6.70 23.54
C ALA A 278 -9.46 -5.63 23.90
N VAL A 279 -9.28 -4.60 23.07
CA VAL A 279 -8.43 -3.43 23.39
C VAL A 279 -9.01 -2.64 24.57
N GLU A 280 -10.31 -2.30 24.53
CA GLU A 280 -11.00 -1.60 25.61
C GLU A 280 -10.89 -2.36 26.96
N GLN A 281 -10.99 -3.68 26.92
CA GLN A 281 -10.88 -4.56 28.09
C GLN A 281 -9.45 -4.89 28.49
N ARG A 282 -8.42 -4.38 27.77
CA ARG A 282 -6.99 -4.65 27.98
C ARG A 282 -6.64 -6.15 27.92
N ARG A 283 -7.35 -6.91 27.10
CA ARG A 283 -7.09 -8.36 26.90
C ARG A 283 -5.91 -8.63 25.96
N ILE A 284 -5.55 -7.67 25.12
CA ILE A 284 -4.42 -7.76 24.21
C ILE A 284 -3.20 -7.17 24.93
N THR A 285 -2.08 -7.89 24.90
CA THR A 285 -0.84 -7.51 25.57
C THR A 285 0.32 -7.38 24.58
N PRO A 286 1.37 -6.60 24.88
CA PRO A 286 2.60 -6.62 24.11
C PRO A 286 3.13 -8.04 23.90
N GLY A 287 3.60 -8.35 22.68
CA GLY A 287 4.04 -9.69 22.29
C GLY A 287 2.93 -10.58 21.70
N SER A 288 1.68 -10.10 21.63
CA SER A 288 0.59 -10.86 21.00
C SER A 288 0.68 -10.84 19.47
N VAL A 289 0.26 -11.92 18.83
CA VAL A 289 -0.06 -12.00 17.41
C VAL A 289 -1.58 -12.05 17.26
N ILE A 290 -2.17 -11.00 16.78
CA ILE A 290 -3.61 -10.89 16.58
C ILE A 290 -3.96 -11.58 15.27
N ILE A 291 -4.80 -12.59 15.31
CA ILE A 291 -5.29 -13.32 14.13
C ILE A 291 -6.76 -12.98 13.92
N LEU A 292 -7.06 -12.31 12.81
CA LEU A 292 -8.42 -12.00 12.37
C LEU A 292 -8.72 -12.78 11.10
N ARG A 293 -9.70 -13.66 11.14
CA ARG A 293 -9.98 -14.65 10.08
C ARG A 293 -11.43 -14.68 9.65
N TYR A 294 -11.73 -15.46 8.60
CA TYR A 294 -13.05 -15.55 7.94
C TYR A 294 -13.50 -14.23 7.31
N LEU A 295 -12.55 -13.44 6.83
CA LEU A 295 -12.79 -12.19 6.12
C LEU A 295 -12.14 -12.17 4.72
N GLY A 296 -11.73 -13.35 4.23
CA GLY A 296 -11.18 -13.51 2.90
C GLY A 296 -12.22 -13.36 1.77
N PRO A 297 -11.82 -13.55 0.51
CA PRO A 297 -12.68 -13.36 -0.67
C PRO A 297 -13.94 -14.19 -0.65
N VAL A 298 -13.87 -15.46 -0.27
CA VAL A 298 -15.00 -16.40 -0.25
C VAL A 298 -15.89 -16.14 0.97
N ALA A 299 -15.27 -15.88 2.14
CA ALA A 299 -16.00 -15.66 3.39
C ALA A 299 -16.88 -14.40 3.35
N SER A 300 -16.32 -13.27 2.93
CA SER A 300 -16.98 -11.97 3.07
C SER A 300 -16.60 -10.94 1.99
N GLY A 301 -15.96 -11.37 0.90
CA GLY A 301 -15.51 -10.47 -0.17
C GLY A 301 -14.30 -9.61 0.19
N MET A 302 -13.52 -10.03 1.19
CA MET A 302 -12.25 -9.41 1.58
C MET A 302 -12.40 -7.92 1.94
N PRO A 303 -13.21 -7.57 2.96
CA PRO A 303 -13.40 -6.18 3.37
C PRO A 303 -12.12 -5.58 3.92
N GLU A 304 -12.05 -4.26 3.93
CA GLU A 304 -10.97 -3.53 4.59
C GLU A 304 -11.24 -3.43 6.10
N VAL A 305 -10.29 -3.95 6.91
CA VAL A 305 -10.46 -4.05 8.38
C VAL A 305 -9.72 -2.93 9.13
N LEU A 306 -9.73 -1.71 8.58
CA LEU A 306 -9.04 -0.57 9.18
C LEU A 306 -9.49 -0.28 10.62
N ILE A 307 -10.76 -0.49 10.95
CA ILE A 307 -11.27 -0.25 12.32
C ILE A 307 -10.53 -1.10 13.37
N ALA A 308 -10.26 -2.37 13.07
CA ALA A 308 -9.50 -3.25 13.95
C ALA A 308 -8.05 -2.78 14.11
N THR A 309 -7.36 -2.51 12.98
CA THR A 309 -5.96 -2.06 13.03
C THR A 309 -5.80 -0.67 13.64
N ALA A 310 -6.79 0.21 13.48
CA ALA A 310 -6.79 1.52 14.14
C ALA A 310 -6.99 1.41 15.66
N ALA A 311 -7.84 0.49 16.14
CA ALA A 311 -7.99 0.23 17.56
C ALA A 311 -6.72 -0.34 18.21
N LEU A 312 -5.94 -1.12 17.47
CA LEU A 312 -4.65 -1.66 17.92
C LEU A 312 -3.51 -0.62 17.95
N ALA A 313 -3.68 0.53 17.29
CA ALA A 313 -2.69 1.61 17.23
C ALA A 313 -2.70 2.50 18.48
N VAL A 314 -2.80 1.89 19.67
CA VAL A 314 -2.67 2.58 20.97
C VAL A 314 -1.22 2.48 21.47
N PRO A 315 -0.71 3.48 22.25
CA PRO A 315 0.71 3.55 22.64
C PRO A 315 1.23 2.31 23.37
N GLU A 316 0.36 1.59 24.08
CA GLU A 316 0.71 0.37 24.81
C GLU A 316 1.02 -0.80 23.88
N LEU A 317 0.41 -0.85 22.69
CA LEU A 317 0.46 -1.95 21.74
C LEU A 317 1.24 -1.62 20.47
N ASP A 318 1.32 -0.34 20.09
CA ASP A 318 1.94 0.11 18.84
C ASP A 318 3.39 -0.35 18.73
N GLY A 319 3.71 -1.04 17.64
CA GLY A 319 5.03 -1.62 17.37
C GLY A 319 5.42 -2.81 18.26
N LYS A 320 4.52 -3.31 19.15
CA LYS A 320 4.78 -4.39 20.09
C LYS A 320 3.93 -5.65 19.83
N ILE A 321 3.07 -5.61 18.85
CA ILE A 321 2.19 -6.70 18.43
C ILE A 321 2.31 -6.93 16.93
N ALA A 322 1.89 -8.11 16.47
CA ALA A 322 1.66 -8.39 15.06
C ALA A 322 0.16 -8.60 14.81
N PHE A 323 -0.27 -8.30 13.58
CA PHE A 323 -1.63 -8.54 13.10
C PHE A 323 -1.58 -9.38 11.83
N LEU A 324 -2.32 -10.48 11.79
CA LEU A 324 -2.42 -11.39 10.65
C LEU A 324 -3.89 -11.57 10.26
N SER A 325 -4.18 -11.58 8.95
CA SER A 325 -5.54 -11.78 8.47
C SER A 325 -5.60 -12.30 7.04
N ASP A 326 -6.67 -13.00 6.70
CA ASP A 326 -7.07 -13.30 5.33
C ASP A 326 -7.82 -12.14 4.65
N ALA A 327 -8.13 -11.07 5.38
CA ALA A 327 -8.67 -9.81 4.88
C ALA A 327 -7.60 -8.91 4.24
N ARG A 328 -7.97 -7.69 3.93
CA ARG A 328 -7.07 -6.59 3.52
C ARG A 328 -7.15 -5.42 4.50
N VAL A 329 -6.11 -4.59 4.47
CA VAL A 329 -6.03 -3.38 5.31
C VAL A 329 -5.75 -2.14 4.47
N SER A 330 -6.00 -0.97 5.06
CA SER A 330 -5.59 0.31 4.49
C SER A 330 -4.08 0.46 4.47
N GLY A 331 -3.57 1.21 3.48
CA GLY A 331 -2.17 1.61 3.40
C GLY A 331 -1.66 2.39 4.62
N VAL A 332 -2.54 2.91 5.46
CA VAL A 332 -2.21 3.67 6.68
C VAL A 332 -2.09 2.82 7.94
N SER A 333 -2.36 1.53 7.89
CA SER A 333 -2.20 0.65 9.04
C SER A 333 -0.74 0.58 9.50
N HIS A 334 -0.51 0.57 10.83
CA HIS A 334 0.80 0.60 11.47
C HIS A 334 1.16 -0.75 12.10
N GLY A 335 2.46 -0.99 12.28
CA GLY A 335 2.99 -2.18 12.95
C GLY A 335 3.35 -3.31 11.98
N ALA A 336 3.51 -4.51 12.54
CA ALA A 336 3.73 -5.74 11.81
C ALA A 336 2.38 -6.27 11.30
N ILE A 337 2.01 -5.96 10.07
CA ILE A 337 0.69 -6.30 9.53
C ILE A 337 0.83 -7.23 8.34
N GLY A 338 0.45 -8.50 8.52
CA GLY A 338 0.33 -9.51 7.49
C GLY A 338 -1.12 -9.68 7.04
N VAL A 339 -1.37 -9.55 5.75
CA VAL A 339 -2.71 -9.61 5.14
C VAL A 339 -2.73 -10.46 3.89
N HIS A 340 -3.93 -10.71 3.36
CA HIS A 340 -4.11 -11.58 2.21
C HIS A 340 -3.57 -13.01 2.48
N CYS A 341 -3.68 -13.49 3.74
CA CYS A 341 -3.23 -14.83 4.09
C CYS A 341 -3.96 -15.87 3.23
N ALA A 342 -3.20 -16.68 2.53
CA ALA A 342 -3.75 -17.64 1.60
C ALA A 342 -3.16 -19.06 1.83
N PRO A 343 -4.03 -20.09 1.76
CA PRO A 343 -5.50 -20.05 1.57
C PRO A 343 -6.23 -19.38 2.74
N GLU A 344 -7.38 -18.72 2.45
CA GLU A 344 -8.21 -18.10 3.49
C GLU A 344 -8.87 -19.14 4.41
N ALA A 345 -9.31 -18.70 5.59
CA ALA A 345 -9.92 -19.58 6.60
C ALA A 345 -11.19 -20.29 6.10
N ALA A 346 -12.03 -19.62 5.32
CA ALA A 346 -13.31 -20.18 4.86
C ALA A 346 -13.18 -21.36 3.89
N VAL A 347 -12.02 -21.49 3.22
CA VAL A 347 -11.74 -22.64 2.35
C VAL A 347 -10.84 -23.69 3.01
N GLY A 348 -10.66 -23.60 4.34
CA GLY A 348 -9.85 -24.54 5.12
C GLY A 348 -8.36 -24.22 5.11
N GLY A 349 -7.97 -22.97 4.89
CA GLY A 349 -6.59 -22.52 5.04
C GLY A 349 -6.09 -22.69 6.48
N PRO A 350 -4.77 -22.87 6.69
CA PRO A 350 -4.18 -23.14 8.01
C PRO A 350 -4.53 -22.07 9.06
N ILE A 351 -4.73 -20.81 8.67
CA ILE A 351 -5.12 -19.73 9.56
C ILE A 351 -6.43 -20.04 10.31
N ALA A 352 -7.31 -20.90 9.77
CA ALA A 352 -8.54 -21.35 10.44
C ALA A 352 -8.28 -22.23 11.66
N CYS A 353 -7.13 -22.89 11.71
CA CYS A 353 -6.76 -23.87 12.75
C CYS A 353 -5.99 -23.26 13.92
N GLU A 354 -5.70 -21.95 13.87
CA GLU A 354 -4.97 -21.29 14.95
C GLU A 354 -5.86 -21.09 16.17
N GLU A 355 -5.29 -21.32 17.36
CA GLU A 355 -5.96 -21.18 18.63
C GLU A 355 -5.25 -20.15 19.52
N ASP A 356 -5.97 -19.61 20.51
CA ASP A 356 -5.39 -18.70 21.49
C ASP A 356 -4.20 -19.36 22.19
N GLY A 357 -3.06 -18.69 22.18
CA GLY A 357 -1.83 -19.18 22.81
C GLY A 357 -0.87 -19.92 21.87
N ASP A 358 -1.25 -20.23 20.65
CA ASP A 358 -0.33 -20.78 19.64
C ASP A 358 0.86 -19.85 19.43
N GLU A 359 2.04 -20.41 19.25
CA GLU A 359 3.24 -19.63 18.97
C GLU A 359 3.40 -19.41 17.47
N ILE A 360 3.33 -18.17 17.07
CA ILE A 360 3.47 -17.74 15.67
C ILE A 360 4.77 -16.95 15.54
N SER A 361 5.55 -17.28 14.51
CA SER A 361 6.77 -16.54 14.16
C SER A 361 6.83 -16.22 12.68
N PHE A 362 7.49 -15.10 12.34
CA PHE A 362 7.85 -14.77 10.97
C PHE A 362 9.22 -14.10 10.89
N ASP A 363 9.89 -14.31 9.76
CA ASP A 363 11.10 -13.62 9.35
C ASP A 363 10.88 -13.01 7.95
N LEU A 364 10.80 -11.68 7.90
CA LEU A 364 10.49 -10.96 6.66
C LEU A 364 11.68 -10.93 5.68
N LEU A 365 12.91 -11.10 6.18
CA LEU A 365 14.10 -11.18 5.32
C LEU A 365 14.22 -12.54 4.66
N GLU A 366 13.97 -13.60 5.42
CA GLU A 366 13.91 -14.96 4.87
C GLU A 366 12.59 -15.22 4.12
N GLY A 367 11.54 -14.38 4.37
CA GLY A 367 10.21 -14.50 3.79
C GLY A 367 9.47 -15.72 4.25
N GLU A 368 9.60 -16.02 5.53
CA GLU A 368 9.02 -17.18 6.19
C GLU A 368 8.00 -16.77 7.23
N ILE A 369 6.94 -17.55 7.34
CA ILE A 369 5.92 -17.44 8.40
C ILE A 369 5.48 -18.83 8.82
N GLY A 370 5.30 -19.04 10.12
CA GLY A 370 4.83 -20.33 10.61
C GLY A 370 4.33 -20.32 12.03
N ARG A 371 3.53 -21.35 12.31
CA ARG A 371 3.25 -21.83 13.65
C ARG A 371 4.43 -22.69 14.10
N ALA A 372 4.98 -22.43 15.27
CA ALA A 372 5.98 -23.29 15.86
C ALA A 372 5.35 -24.67 16.12
N HIS A 373 6.00 -25.73 15.63
CA HIS A 373 5.57 -27.08 15.95
C HIS A 373 5.82 -27.33 17.44
N VAL A 374 4.76 -27.58 18.17
CA VAL A 374 4.84 -28.16 19.52
C VAL A 374 5.09 -29.65 19.38
#